data_e805260dc4bbf02710061f12c8a7690d
#
_entry.id   e805260dc4bbf02710061f12c8a7690d
#
_cell.length_a   1.000
_cell.length_b   1.000
_cell.length_c   1.000
_cell.angle_alpha   90.00
_cell.angle_beta   90.00
_cell.angle_gamma   90.00
#
_symmetry.space_group_name_H-M   'P 1'
#
loop_
_entity.id
_entity.type
_entity.pdbx_description
1 polymer ?
#
loop_
_entity_poly.entity_id
_entity_poly.type
_entity_poly.pdbx_seq_one_letter_code
_entity_poly.pdbx_strand_id
1 'polypeptide(L)' 'MSELKDLKRRHKKLETLTKKATKTRLNDRTSGSWKSLRELKKLKLRLKDRINQLKH' A
#
# COMPACT_ATOMS: atom_id res chain seq x y z
N MET A 1 20.32 10.37 2.57
CA MET A 1 19.11 9.88 1.91
C MET A 1 17.93 10.75 2.32
N SER A 2 17.05 11.09 1.40
CA SER A 2 15.91 11.90 1.75
C SER A 2 14.74 11.03 2.21
N GLU A 3 14.02 11.53 3.20
CA GLU A 3 12.82 10.88 3.71
C GLU A 3 11.80 10.65 2.59
N LEU A 4 11.72 11.60 1.66
CA LEU A 4 10.80 11.51 0.53
C LEU A 4 11.10 10.30 -0.35
N LYS A 5 12.37 10.03 -0.63
CA LYS A 5 12.76 8.87 -1.42
C LYS A 5 12.36 7.56 -0.74
N ASP A 6 12.59 7.47 0.57
CA ASP A 6 12.23 6.29 1.33
C ASP A 6 10.72 6.06 1.30
N LEU A 7 9.95 7.13 1.49
CA LEU A 7 8.49 7.04 1.48
C LEU A 7 7.98 6.61 0.11
N LYS A 8 8.57 7.13 -0.96
CA LYS A 8 8.18 6.73 -2.31
C LYS A 8 8.46 5.25 -2.57
N ARG A 9 9.61 4.75 -2.08
CA ARG A 9 9.94 3.34 -2.20
C ARG A 9 8.93 2.47 -1.45
N ARG A 10 8.59 2.85 -0.23
CA ARG A 10 7.61 2.13 0.58
C ARG A 10 6.24 2.14 -0.09
N HIS A 11 5.86 3.29 -0.63
CA HIS A 11 4.58 3.42 -1.32
C HIS A 11 4.53 2.50 -2.53
N LYS A 12 5.58 2.47 -3.34
CA LYS A 12 5.66 1.61 -4.51
C LYS A 12 5.59 0.14 -4.12
N LYS A 13 6.28 -0.23 -3.05
CA LYS A 13 6.27 -1.60 -2.55
C LYS A 13 4.86 -2.00 -2.08
N LEU A 14 4.21 -1.11 -1.34
CA LEU A 14 2.84 -1.37 -0.88
C LEU A 14 1.87 -1.45 -2.05
N GLU A 15 2.06 -0.63 -3.07
CA GLU A 15 1.23 -0.68 -4.26
C GLU A 15 1.34 -2.03 -4.94
N THR A 16 2.56 -2.55 -5.08
CA THR A 16 2.78 -3.87 -5.65
C THR A 16 2.12 -4.96 -4.80
N LEU A 17 2.27 -4.88 -3.48
CA LEU A 17 1.65 -5.83 -2.56
C LEU A 17 0.12 -5.77 -2.64
N THR A 18 -0.42 -4.56 -2.75
CA THR A 18 -1.86 -4.39 -2.88
C THR A 18 -2.39 -5.01 -4.16
N LYS A 19 -1.66 -4.84 -5.26
CA LYS A 19 -2.03 -5.45 -6.53
C LYS A 19 -2.02 -6.98 -6.44
N LYS A 20 -0.98 -7.53 -5.81
CA LYS A 20 -0.88 -8.97 -5.61
C LYS A 20 -2.02 -9.48 -4.72
N ALA A 21 -2.31 -8.77 -3.65
CA ALA A 21 -3.37 -9.15 -2.74
C ALA A 21 -4.73 -9.10 -3.43
N THR A 22 -4.97 -8.12 -4.29
CA THR A 22 -6.20 -8.02 -5.06
C THR A 22 -6.34 -9.21 -6.00
N LYS A 23 -5.26 -9.58 -6.67
CA LYS A 23 -5.26 -10.71 -7.58
C LYS A 23 -5.52 -12.02 -6.84
N THR A 24 -4.87 -12.20 -5.69
CA THR A 24 -5.07 -13.37 -4.85
C THR A 24 -6.51 -13.45 -4.35
N ARG A 25 -7.09 -12.31 -3.99
CA ARG A 25 -8.47 -12.23 -3.52
C ARG A 25 -9.46 -12.70 -4.59
N LEU A 26 -9.22 -12.35 -5.84
CA LEU A 26 -10.08 -12.79 -6.93
C LEU A 26 -10.10 -14.30 -7.07
N ASN A 27 -8.99 -14.95 -6.72
CA ASN A 27 -8.87 -16.41 -6.78
C ASN A 27 -9.28 -17.08 -5.47
N ASP A 28 -9.12 -16.38 -4.35
CA ASP A 28 -9.39 -16.93 -3.02
C ASP A 28 -10.29 -15.97 -2.24
N ARG A 29 -11.50 -16.39 -1.97
CA ARG A 29 -12.52 -15.55 -1.32
C ARG A 29 -12.54 -15.70 0.20
N THR A 30 -11.40 -15.92 0.82
CA THR A 30 -11.34 -16.04 2.27
C THR A 30 -11.46 -14.67 2.93
N SER A 31 -12.03 -14.65 4.13
CA SER A 31 -12.18 -13.41 4.89
C SER A 31 -10.82 -12.80 5.27
N GLY A 32 -9.80 -13.64 5.42
CA GLY A 32 -8.44 -13.18 5.69
C GLY A 32 -7.87 -12.31 4.58
N SER A 33 -8.13 -12.68 3.33
CA SER A 33 -7.66 -11.90 2.18
C SER A 33 -8.26 -10.49 2.16
N TRP A 34 -9.54 -10.38 2.50
CA TRP A 34 -10.21 -9.09 2.59
C TRP A 34 -9.53 -8.18 3.61
N LYS A 35 -9.28 -8.73 4.80
CA LYS A 35 -8.69 -7.97 5.89
C LYS A 35 -7.30 -7.48 5.52
N SER A 36 -6.48 -8.34 4.94
CA SER A 36 -5.14 -7.97 4.49
C SER A 36 -5.18 -6.87 3.44
N LEU A 37 -6.08 -6.98 2.48
CA LEU A 37 -6.23 -6.00 1.42
C LEU A 37 -6.61 -4.63 1.99
N ARG A 38 -7.54 -4.60 2.94
CA ARG A 38 -7.96 -3.36 3.59
C ARG A 38 -6.79 -2.69 4.33
N GLU A 39 -6.00 -3.48 5.04
CA GLU A 39 -4.85 -2.96 5.76
C GLU A 39 -3.80 -2.39 4.81
N LEU A 40 -3.52 -3.09 3.72
CA LEU A 40 -2.56 -2.62 2.72
C LEU A 40 -3.02 -1.31 2.09
N LYS A 41 -4.31 -1.18 1.79
CA LYS A 41 -4.85 0.06 1.23
C LYS A 41 -4.73 1.21 2.23
N LYS A 42 -4.99 0.95 3.49
CA LYS A 42 -4.85 1.95 4.55
C LYS A 42 -3.41 2.45 4.64
N LEU A 43 -2.45 1.53 4.67
CA LEU A 43 -1.04 1.88 4.73
C LEU A 43 -0.61 2.68 3.51
N LYS A 44 -1.09 2.29 2.34
CA LYS A 44 -0.79 3.01 1.10
C LYS A 44 -1.28 4.44 1.16
N LEU A 45 -2.49 4.65 1.64
CA LEU A 45 -3.06 6.00 1.76
C LEU A 45 -2.29 6.86 2.76
N ARG A 46 -1.89 6.28 3.88
CA ARG A 46 -1.09 6.99 4.88
C ARG A 46 0.24 7.45 4.29
N LEU A 47 0.90 6.58 3.56
CA LEU A 47 2.17 6.92 2.92
C LEU A 47 1.98 8.01 1.87
N LYS A 48 0.92 7.92 1.10
CA LYS A 48 0.63 8.91 0.08
C LYS A 48 0.39 10.29 0.71
N ASP A 49 -0.34 10.34 1.80
CA ASP A 49 -0.57 11.58 2.52
C ASP A 49 0.74 12.17 3.02
N ARG A 50 1.60 11.33 3.58
CA ARG A 50 2.90 11.77 4.07
C ARG A 50 3.75 12.33 2.94
N ILE A 51 3.78 11.65 1.81
CA ILE A 51 4.51 12.09 0.63
C ILE A 51 3.99 13.45 0.16
N ASN A 52 2.68 13.63 0.12
CA ASN A 52 2.08 14.89 -0.28
C ASN A 52 2.45 16.02 0.66
N GLN A 53 2.50 15.75 1.96
CA GLN A 53 2.92 16.75 2.94
C GLN A 53 4.36 17.19 2.71
N LEU A 54 5.24 16.26 2.36
CA LEU A 54 6.63 16.55 2.12
C LEU A 54 6.88 17.28 0.79
N LYS A 55 5.96 17.11 -0.16
CA LYS A 55 6.07 17.80 -1.45
C LYS A 55 5.77 19.29 -1.35
N HIS A 56 5.04 19.69 -0.35
CA HIS A 56 4.74 21.09 -0.12
C HIS A 56 5.81 21.70 0.75
#